data_60195def5074ee24a4eba7641cb9f050
#
_entry.id   60195def5074ee24a4eba7641cb9f050
#
_cell.length_a   1.000
_cell.length_b   1.000
_cell.length_c   1.000
_cell.angle_alpha   90.00
_cell.angle_beta   90.00
_cell.angle_gamma   90.00
#
_symmetry.space_group_name_H-M   'P 1'
#
loop_
_entity.id
_entity.type
_entity.pdbx_description
1 polymer ?
#
loop_
_entity_poly.entity_id
_entity_poly.type
_entity_poly.pdbx_seq_one_letter_code
_entity_poly.pdbx_strand_id
1 'polypeptide(L)'
;MSKRPTVLMILDGYGLNDKTEGNAVAQGKTPVMDKLMAECPFVKGNASGMAVGLPEGQMGNSEVGHLNMGAGRIVYQELTRITKEIEDGVFFENEALLKAIDNCKKNHSDLHLFGLLSDGGVHSHNTHMYALLELAKRNGIENVYLHAFLDGRDTPPSSGKEFVRAAMEKMEEIGVGQVATVMGRYYVMDRDNRWDRVQKAYEALVLGKGETAECGLCAVQQSYDKDETDEFVLPTVIVKDGKPVATVKEKDSVIFYNFRPDRAREITRAFCDDKFEGFERAKGFFPLTFIAFTEYDVTIPNKTVAFHKVEITNTFGEFLANNGLKQLRTAETEKYAHVTFFFNGGVEEPNEGEDRLLVNSPKVATYDLQPEMSAYQVCDGLVEAIRSDKYDVIIVNFANPDMVGHTGVEEAAIKAIEAVDECVGKVVDAIKEADGQMFICADHGNAEQLIDYDTKQPFTAHTINPVPFILVNYDEDYTLREGGCLADIAPTLIEMMGMTQPKEMTGQSLLKKR
;
A
#
# COMPACT_ATOMS: atom_id res chain seq x y z
N MET A 1 32.12 -22.12 12.83
CA MET A 1 31.93 -21.66 11.46
C MET A 1 32.69 -20.35 11.34
N SER A 2 33.48 -20.15 10.29
CA SER A 2 34.07 -18.86 10.02
C SER A 2 32.95 -17.84 9.80
N LYS A 3 33.06 -16.69 10.42
CA LYS A 3 32.10 -15.59 10.25
C LYS A 3 32.07 -15.19 8.76
N ARG A 4 30.91 -15.28 8.13
CA ARG A 4 30.71 -14.83 6.74
C ARG A 4 29.80 -13.63 6.76
N PRO A 5 30.20 -12.41 6.35
CA PRO A 5 29.22 -11.36 6.21
C PRO A 5 28.23 -11.75 5.09
N THR A 6 26.94 -11.64 5.40
CA THR A 6 25.85 -11.81 4.45
C THR A 6 25.41 -10.42 4.00
N VAL A 7 25.48 -10.12 2.70
CA VAL A 7 25.07 -8.82 2.16
C VAL A 7 23.78 -8.95 1.37
N LEU A 8 22.80 -8.12 1.68
CA LEU A 8 21.66 -7.84 0.81
C LEU A 8 21.93 -6.53 0.07
N MET A 9 22.06 -6.60 -1.25
CA MET A 9 22.24 -5.44 -2.11
C MET A 9 20.98 -5.19 -2.91
N ILE A 10 20.37 -4.03 -2.71
CA ILE A 10 19.16 -3.60 -3.38
C ILE A 10 19.54 -2.54 -4.40
N LEU A 11 19.32 -2.83 -5.68
CA LEU A 11 19.50 -1.91 -6.80
C LEU A 11 18.13 -1.26 -7.09
N ASP A 12 17.83 -0.17 -6.39
CA ASP A 12 16.51 0.46 -6.39
C ASP A 12 16.08 0.85 -7.81
N GLY A 13 14.92 0.38 -8.25
CA GLY A 13 14.40 0.66 -9.58
C GLY A 13 15.09 -0.08 -10.75
N TYR A 14 15.90 -1.10 -10.47
CA TYR A 14 16.60 -1.89 -11.51
C TYR A 14 15.72 -3.05 -11.97
N GLY A 15 14.80 -2.79 -12.89
CA GLY A 15 13.95 -3.82 -13.49
C GLY A 15 14.60 -4.54 -14.68
N LEU A 16 13.93 -5.57 -15.18
CA LEU A 16 14.35 -6.37 -16.31
C LEU A 16 13.31 -6.26 -17.44
N ASN A 17 13.74 -5.85 -18.64
CA ASN A 17 12.89 -5.71 -19.82
C ASN A 17 13.63 -6.21 -21.05
N ASP A 18 12.96 -7.01 -21.87
CA ASP A 18 13.54 -7.56 -23.08
C ASP A 18 13.67 -6.53 -24.24
N LYS A 19 13.01 -5.36 -24.12
CA LYS A 19 13.12 -4.26 -25.08
C LYS A 19 14.33 -3.40 -24.76
N THR A 20 15.02 -2.91 -25.81
CA THR A 20 16.20 -2.03 -25.68
C THR A 20 15.83 -0.55 -25.76
N GLU A 21 14.79 -0.19 -26.51
CA GLU A 21 14.34 1.21 -26.67
C GLU A 21 13.88 1.79 -25.33
N GLY A 22 14.46 2.91 -24.90
CA GLY A 22 14.14 3.54 -23.62
C GLY A 22 14.53 2.71 -22.40
N ASN A 23 15.46 1.79 -22.53
CA ASN A 23 15.90 0.87 -21.48
C ASN A 23 17.36 1.17 -21.10
N ALA A 24 17.57 1.95 -20.04
CA ALA A 24 18.89 2.31 -19.56
C ALA A 24 19.71 1.10 -19.07
N VAL A 25 19.05 0.08 -18.55
CA VAL A 25 19.68 -1.15 -18.07
C VAL A 25 20.29 -1.94 -19.26
N ALA A 26 19.54 -2.06 -20.36
CA ALA A 26 20.00 -2.79 -21.54
C ALA A 26 20.99 -1.99 -22.41
N GLN A 27 21.02 -0.67 -22.32
CA GLN A 27 21.88 0.21 -23.11
C GLN A 27 23.17 0.60 -22.37
N GLY A 28 23.16 0.58 -21.04
CA GLY A 28 24.34 0.85 -20.22
C GLY A 28 25.41 -0.22 -20.36
N LYS A 29 26.66 0.17 -20.16
CA LYS A 29 27.77 -0.79 -20.08
C LYS A 29 27.80 -1.40 -18.68
N THR A 30 27.29 -2.61 -18.56
CA THR A 30 27.12 -3.33 -17.29
C THR A 30 27.88 -4.67 -17.25
N PRO A 31 29.21 -4.66 -17.51
CA PRO A 31 29.96 -5.91 -17.62
C PRO A 31 29.95 -6.75 -16.34
N VAL A 32 29.77 -6.14 -15.18
CA VAL A 32 29.71 -6.86 -13.91
C VAL A 32 28.37 -7.56 -13.76
N MET A 33 27.27 -6.84 -13.93
CA MET A 33 25.92 -7.41 -13.83
C MET A 33 25.68 -8.45 -14.91
N ASP A 34 26.14 -8.20 -16.14
CA ASP A 34 26.08 -9.17 -17.26
C ASP A 34 26.78 -10.49 -16.90
N LYS A 35 27.98 -10.39 -16.34
CA LYS A 35 28.73 -11.55 -15.88
C LYS A 35 28.04 -12.26 -14.71
N LEU A 36 27.53 -11.54 -13.73
CA LEU A 36 26.82 -12.14 -12.58
C LEU A 36 25.57 -12.87 -13.02
N MET A 37 24.75 -12.28 -13.91
CA MET A 37 23.57 -12.94 -14.45
C MET A 37 23.88 -14.17 -15.31
N ALA A 38 25.05 -14.21 -15.96
CA ALA A 38 25.48 -15.34 -16.78
C ALA A 38 26.14 -16.49 -15.99
N GLU A 39 26.91 -16.17 -14.95
CA GLU A 39 27.75 -17.14 -14.24
C GLU A 39 27.21 -17.55 -12.86
N CYS A 40 26.41 -16.71 -12.19
CA CYS A 40 25.83 -16.98 -10.89
C CYS A 40 24.39 -17.51 -11.00
N PRO A 41 23.85 -18.19 -9.96
CA PRO A 41 22.42 -18.48 -9.89
C PRO A 41 21.62 -17.20 -10.00
N PHE A 42 20.79 -17.11 -11.04
CA PHE A 42 19.98 -15.95 -11.38
C PHE A 42 18.56 -16.38 -11.75
N VAL A 43 17.57 -15.67 -11.24
CA VAL A 43 16.16 -15.81 -11.62
C VAL A 43 15.48 -14.42 -11.64
N LYS A 44 14.33 -14.34 -12.33
CA LYS A 44 13.48 -13.15 -12.31
C LYS A 44 12.56 -13.20 -11.08
N GLY A 45 12.53 -12.13 -10.30
CA GLY A 45 11.69 -11.97 -9.12
C GLY A 45 10.47 -11.09 -9.39
N ASN A 46 9.35 -11.36 -8.71
CA ASN A 46 8.14 -10.55 -8.78
C ASN A 46 8.17 -9.42 -7.75
N ALA A 47 8.00 -8.18 -8.22
CA ALA A 47 8.07 -6.97 -7.39
C ALA A 47 6.87 -6.03 -7.60
N SER A 48 5.73 -6.55 -8.08
CA SER A 48 4.52 -5.76 -8.36
C SER A 48 3.24 -6.53 -8.06
N GLY A 49 2.11 -5.85 -8.03
CA GLY A 49 0.79 -6.43 -7.86
C GLY A 49 0.68 -7.28 -6.59
N MET A 50 -0.08 -8.36 -6.67
CA MET A 50 -0.36 -9.26 -5.54
C MET A 50 0.89 -9.86 -4.89
N ALA A 51 1.97 -10.00 -5.64
CA ALA A 51 3.25 -10.54 -5.13
C ALA A 51 3.91 -9.64 -4.08
N VAL A 52 3.49 -8.38 -3.97
CA VAL A 52 3.95 -7.42 -2.97
C VAL A 52 2.81 -6.81 -2.15
N GLY A 53 1.61 -7.38 -2.23
CA GLY A 53 0.44 -6.94 -1.45
C GLY A 53 -0.29 -5.73 -2.02
N LEU A 54 -0.09 -5.42 -3.29
CA LEU A 54 -0.81 -4.40 -4.06
C LEU A 54 -1.87 -5.04 -4.96
N PRO A 55 -2.86 -4.27 -5.45
CA PRO A 55 -3.80 -4.76 -6.45
C PRO A 55 -3.11 -5.34 -7.69
N GLU A 56 -3.77 -6.28 -8.37
CA GLU A 56 -3.28 -6.86 -9.62
C GLU A 56 -2.95 -5.77 -10.65
N GLY A 57 -1.80 -5.89 -11.30
CA GLY A 57 -1.34 -4.93 -12.32
C GLY A 57 -0.82 -3.59 -11.77
N GLN A 58 -0.84 -3.38 -10.46
CA GLN A 58 -0.25 -2.17 -9.87
C GLN A 58 1.28 -2.32 -9.74
N MET A 59 2.01 -1.30 -10.19
CA MET A 59 3.47 -1.23 -10.06
C MET A 59 3.90 -1.21 -8.58
N GLY A 60 5.03 -1.86 -8.27
CA GLY A 60 5.66 -1.78 -6.97
C GLY A 60 6.22 -0.39 -6.67
N ASN A 61 6.68 -0.19 -5.45
CA ASN A 61 7.39 1.00 -5.02
C ASN A 61 8.37 0.66 -3.89
N SER A 62 9.29 1.57 -3.59
CA SER A 62 10.36 1.31 -2.62
C SER A 62 9.84 1.05 -1.20
N GLU A 63 8.77 1.74 -0.77
CA GLU A 63 8.17 1.54 0.56
C GLU A 63 7.65 0.11 0.72
N VAL A 64 6.80 -0.31 -0.21
CA VAL A 64 6.20 -1.66 -0.21
C VAL A 64 7.27 -2.74 -0.44
N GLY A 65 8.22 -2.50 -1.35
CA GLY A 65 9.30 -3.46 -1.65
C GLY A 65 10.17 -3.74 -0.43
N HIS A 66 10.69 -2.70 0.21
CA HIS A 66 11.53 -2.85 1.41
C HIS A 66 10.76 -3.42 2.60
N LEU A 67 9.47 -3.05 2.75
CA LEU A 67 8.60 -3.60 3.78
C LEU A 67 8.44 -5.13 3.63
N ASN A 68 8.15 -5.62 2.42
CA ASN A 68 8.01 -7.04 2.14
C ASN A 68 9.33 -7.81 2.36
N MET A 69 10.45 -7.25 1.90
CA MET A 69 11.78 -7.82 2.11
C MET A 69 12.10 -7.97 3.61
N GLY A 70 11.90 -6.91 4.39
CA GLY A 70 12.19 -6.91 5.82
C GLY A 70 11.22 -7.75 6.64
N ALA A 71 9.96 -7.81 6.24
CA ALA A 71 8.93 -8.61 6.92
C ALA A 71 9.04 -10.12 6.62
N GLY A 72 9.70 -10.51 5.53
CA GLY A 72 9.76 -11.91 5.08
C GLY A 72 8.38 -12.52 4.79
N ARG A 73 7.42 -11.68 4.44
CA ARG A 73 6.02 -12.03 4.11
C ARG A 73 5.40 -10.98 3.20
N ILE A 74 4.36 -11.36 2.45
CA ILE A 74 3.58 -10.39 1.70
C ILE A 74 2.78 -9.55 2.69
N VAL A 75 3.05 -8.23 2.72
CA VAL A 75 2.31 -7.27 3.54
C VAL A 75 1.28 -6.59 2.66
N TYR A 76 0.04 -7.06 2.75
CA TYR A 76 -1.06 -6.52 1.96
C TYR A 76 -1.42 -5.10 2.40
N GLN A 77 -1.53 -4.19 1.44
CA GLN A 77 -2.14 -2.88 1.66
C GLN A 77 -3.63 -3.04 1.99
N GLU A 78 -4.22 -2.08 2.70
CA GLU A 78 -5.59 -2.21 3.22
C GLU A 78 -6.61 -2.58 2.14
N LEU A 79 -6.54 -1.94 0.96
CA LEU A 79 -7.40 -2.27 -0.17
C LEU A 79 -7.29 -3.75 -0.55
N THR A 80 -6.08 -4.21 -0.77
CA THR A 80 -5.80 -5.59 -1.22
C THR A 80 -6.13 -6.59 -0.13
N ARG A 81 -5.82 -6.27 1.15
CA ARG A 81 -6.11 -7.12 2.30
C ARG A 81 -7.61 -7.38 2.42
N ILE A 82 -8.42 -6.31 2.42
CA ILE A 82 -9.87 -6.43 2.57
C ILE A 82 -10.48 -7.15 1.36
N THR A 83 -10.01 -6.84 0.14
CA THR A 83 -10.44 -7.55 -1.07
C THR A 83 -10.16 -9.04 -0.98
N LYS A 84 -8.94 -9.41 -0.55
CA LYS A 84 -8.57 -10.80 -0.34
C LYS A 84 -9.40 -11.49 0.73
N GLU A 85 -9.69 -10.84 1.85
CA GLU A 85 -10.57 -11.39 2.88
C GLU A 85 -12.00 -11.64 2.37
N ILE A 86 -12.48 -10.81 1.42
CA ILE A 86 -13.77 -11.04 0.73
C ILE A 86 -13.69 -12.29 -0.15
N GLU A 87 -12.65 -12.42 -0.97
CA GLU A 87 -12.44 -13.55 -1.88
C GLU A 87 -12.27 -14.87 -1.12
N ASP A 88 -11.52 -14.86 -0.04
CA ASP A 88 -11.29 -16.03 0.84
C ASP A 88 -12.52 -16.35 1.73
N GLY A 89 -13.51 -15.46 1.79
CA GLY A 89 -14.73 -15.62 2.59
C GLY A 89 -14.60 -15.22 4.05
N VAL A 90 -13.39 -14.91 4.55
CA VAL A 90 -13.11 -14.51 5.94
C VAL A 90 -13.82 -13.21 6.32
N PHE A 91 -13.98 -12.30 5.37
CA PHE A 91 -14.75 -11.05 5.54
C PHE A 91 -16.15 -11.29 6.14
N PHE A 92 -16.83 -12.35 5.72
CA PHE A 92 -18.19 -12.68 6.16
C PHE A 92 -18.26 -13.27 7.57
N GLU A 93 -17.12 -13.59 8.16
CA GLU A 93 -16.97 -14.08 9.53
C GLU A 93 -16.41 -13.00 10.49
N ASN A 94 -16.17 -11.77 9.99
CA ASN A 94 -15.61 -10.68 10.78
C ASN A 94 -16.55 -10.30 11.94
N GLU A 95 -16.08 -10.45 13.18
CA GLU A 95 -16.86 -10.27 14.39
C GLU A 95 -17.45 -8.86 14.53
N ALA A 96 -16.72 -7.82 14.11
CA ALA A 96 -17.21 -6.44 14.18
C ALA A 96 -18.35 -6.20 13.17
N LEU A 97 -18.23 -6.73 11.94
CA LEU A 97 -19.30 -6.64 10.94
C LEU A 97 -20.53 -7.41 11.40
N LEU A 98 -20.35 -8.63 11.92
CA LEU A 98 -21.45 -9.44 12.47
C LEU A 98 -22.10 -8.79 13.67
N LYS A 99 -21.36 -8.03 14.50
CA LYS A 99 -21.94 -7.22 15.60
C LYS A 99 -22.97 -6.20 15.10
N ALA A 100 -22.70 -5.54 13.96
CA ALA A 100 -23.68 -4.62 13.36
C ALA A 100 -24.95 -5.37 12.89
N ILE A 101 -24.77 -6.55 12.28
CA ILE A 101 -25.86 -7.42 11.84
C ILE A 101 -26.71 -7.87 13.04
N ASP A 102 -26.08 -8.37 14.10
CA ASP A 102 -26.76 -8.86 15.29
C ASP A 102 -27.52 -7.74 16.01
N ASN A 103 -26.97 -6.51 16.02
CA ASN A 103 -27.66 -5.35 16.56
C ASN A 103 -28.95 -5.06 15.78
N CYS A 104 -28.90 -5.09 14.43
CA CYS A 104 -30.10 -4.88 13.60
C CYS A 104 -31.16 -5.95 13.88
N LYS A 105 -30.78 -7.22 13.95
CA LYS A 105 -31.69 -8.32 14.27
C LYS A 105 -32.34 -8.15 15.65
N LYS A 106 -31.52 -7.84 16.66
CA LYS A 106 -31.95 -7.70 18.06
C LYS A 106 -32.93 -6.53 18.27
N ASN A 107 -32.65 -5.40 17.61
CA ASN A 107 -33.40 -4.16 17.83
C ASN A 107 -34.47 -3.92 16.75
N HIS A 108 -34.57 -4.77 15.73
CA HIS A 108 -35.38 -4.55 14.53
C HIS A 108 -35.08 -3.17 13.92
N SER A 109 -33.80 -2.83 13.84
CA SER A 109 -33.29 -1.56 13.40
C SER A 109 -32.64 -1.63 12.03
N ASP A 110 -32.32 -0.49 11.45
CA ASP A 110 -31.82 -0.35 10.10
C ASP A 110 -30.28 -0.49 10.05
N LEU A 111 -29.76 -0.98 8.92
CA LEU A 111 -28.33 -1.00 8.61
C LEU A 111 -28.01 0.10 7.60
N HIS A 112 -27.09 0.99 7.97
CA HIS A 112 -26.62 2.08 7.14
C HIS A 112 -25.20 1.84 6.67
N LEU A 113 -24.95 1.95 5.37
CA LEU A 113 -23.63 1.83 4.76
C LEU A 113 -23.13 3.23 4.38
N PHE A 114 -22.02 3.65 4.96
CA PHE A 114 -21.35 4.92 4.67
C PHE A 114 -20.06 4.66 3.91
N GLY A 115 -19.76 5.45 2.89
CA GLY A 115 -18.47 5.40 2.25
C GLY A 115 -18.40 6.05 0.88
N LEU A 116 -17.18 6.28 0.44
CA LEU A 116 -16.90 6.81 -0.88
C LEU A 116 -17.22 5.75 -1.94
N LEU A 117 -18.15 6.07 -2.83
CA LEU A 117 -18.64 5.14 -3.84
C LEU A 117 -17.89 5.32 -5.16
N SER A 118 -16.76 4.68 -5.28
CA SER A 118 -15.96 4.62 -6.50
C SER A 118 -15.05 3.38 -6.53
N ASP A 119 -14.38 3.16 -7.63
CA ASP A 119 -13.32 2.16 -7.81
C ASP A 119 -11.90 2.76 -7.73
N GLY A 120 -11.78 4.03 -7.33
CA GLY A 120 -10.50 4.74 -7.23
C GLY A 120 -9.50 4.11 -6.26
N GLY A 121 -9.96 3.33 -5.26
CA GLY A 121 -9.12 2.53 -4.38
C GLY A 121 -8.23 3.32 -3.41
N VAL A 122 -8.43 4.63 -3.28
CA VAL A 122 -7.62 5.49 -2.40
C VAL A 122 -8.18 5.53 -0.97
N HIS A 123 -9.49 5.67 -0.82
CA HIS A 123 -10.18 5.75 0.47
C HIS A 123 -11.07 4.56 0.75
N SER A 124 -11.61 3.96 -0.28
CA SER A 124 -12.60 2.87 -0.27
C SER A 124 -12.57 2.15 -1.62
N HIS A 125 -13.34 1.10 -1.73
CA HIS A 125 -13.61 0.47 -3.02
C HIS A 125 -15.07 0.00 -3.06
N ASN A 126 -15.74 0.18 -4.21
CA ASN A 126 -17.15 -0.18 -4.37
C ASN A 126 -17.42 -1.68 -4.17
N THR A 127 -16.45 -2.57 -4.50
CA THR A 127 -16.59 -4.02 -4.25
C THR A 127 -16.71 -4.36 -2.77
N HIS A 128 -16.12 -3.58 -1.87
CA HIS A 128 -16.26 -3.76 -0.43
C HIS A 128 -17.69 -3.43 0.02
N MET A 129 -18.30 -2.41 -0.55
CA MET A 129 -19.71 -2.09 -0.30
C MET A 129 -20.63 -3.22 -0.83
N TYR A 130 -20.32 -3.80 -2.00
CA TYR A 130 -21.07 -4.95 -2.52
C TYR A 130 -20.97 -6.16 -1.59
N ALA A 131 -19.80 -6.42 -1.01
CA ALA A 131 -19.63 -7.48 -0.02
C ALA A 131 -20.46 -7.23 1.26
N LEU A 132 -20.63 -5.98 1.68
CA LEU A 132 -21.52 -5.64 2.82
C LEU A 132 -23.00 -5.90 2.49
N LEU A 133 -23.45 -5.63 1.26
CA LEU A 133 -24.80 -6.01 0.81
C LEU A 133 -24.98 -7.53 0.86
N GLU A 134 -23.99 -8.28 0.38
CA GLU A 134 -24.01 -9.73 0.42
C GLU A 134 -24.02 -10.26 1.86
N LEU A 135 -23.22 -9.67 2.77
CA LEU A 135 -23.23 -9.99 4.20
C LEU A 135 -24.62 -9.79 4.81
N ALA A 136 -25.24 -8.64 4.51
CA ALA A 136 -26.59 -8.34 4.99
C ALA A 136 -27.62 -9.36 4.46
N LYS A 137 -27.55 -9.70 3.17
CA LYS A 137 -28.44 -10.68 2.53
C LYS A 137 -28.30 -12.07 3.13
N ARG A 138 -27.06 -12.57 3.28
CA ARG A 138 -26.76 -13.87 3.91
C ARG A 138 -27.32 -13.97 5.32
N ASN A 139 -27.40 -12.84 6.01
CA ASN A 139 -27.88 -12.76 7.38
C ASN A 139 -29.36 -12.37 7.52
N GLY A 140 -30.10 -12.21 6.41
CA GLY A 140 -31.53 -11.91 6.42
C GLY A 140 -31.88 -10.49 6.89
N ILE A 141 -30.96 -9.52 6.71
CA ILE A 141 -31.26 -8.11 6.94
C ILE A 141 -31.92 -7.54 5.69
N GLU A 142 -33.13 -6.99 5.85
CA GLU A 142 -33.93 -6.45 4.74
C GLU A 142 -33.75 -4.93 4.61
N ASN A 143 -33.61 -4.22 5.72
CA ASN A 143 -33.49 -2.76 5.77
C ASN A 143 -32.01 -2.34 5.70
N VAL A 144 -31.49 -2.20 4.50
CA VAL A 144 -30.11 -1.75 4.24
C VAL A 144 -30.12 -0.49 3.40
N TYR A 145 -29.46 0.56 3.86
CA TYR A 145 -29.48 1.87 3.24
C TYR A 145 -28.07 2.37 2.93
N LEU A 146 -27.80 2.64 1.65
CA LEU A 146 -26.55 3.25 1.21
C LEU A 146 -26.65 4.76 1.27
N HIS A 147 -25.69 5.36 1.94
CA HIS A 147 -25.39 6.78 1.89
C HIS A 147 -24.16 6.95 1.01
N ALA A 148 -24.40 7.23 -0.27
CA ALA A 148 -23.36 7.27 -1.30
C ALA A 148 -22.60 8.59 -1.23
N PHE A 149 -21.29 8.52 -0.92
CA PHE A 149 -20.38 9.66 -1.02
C PHE A 149 -19.71 9.63 -2.38
N LEU A 150 -19.82 10.70 -3.15
CA LEU A 150 -19.27 10.76 -4.51
C LEU A 150 -17.84 11.30 -4.49
N ASP A 151 -17.02 10.78 -5.40
CA ASP A 151 -15.59 11.00 -5.46
C ASP A 151 -15.22 12.25 -6.29
N GLY A 152 -15.03 12.10 -7.58
CA GLY A 152 -14.65 13.17 -8.50
C GLY A 152 -13.23 13.73 -8.32
N ARG A 153 -12.41 13.05 -7.50
CA ARG A 153 -11.03 13.44 -7.17
C ARG A 153 -10.03 12.35 -7.47
N ASP A 154 -10.33 11.13 -6.99
CA ASP A 154 -9.54 9.93 -7.24
C ASP A 154 -10.06 9.20 -8.49
N THR A 155 -11.20 9.63 -9.00
CA THR A 155 -11.85 9.22 -10.25
C THR A 155 -12.27 10.45 -11.07
N PRO A 156 -12.61 10.31 -12.38
CA PRO A 156 -13.04 11.44 -13.20
C PRO A 156 -14.18 12.23 -12.55
N PRO A 157 -14.21 13.56 -12.70
CA PRO A 157 -15.10 14.45 -11.95
C PRO A 157 -16.60 14.24 -12.12
N SER A 158 -17.02 13.51 -13.17
CA SER A 158 -18.44 13.25 -13.48
C SER A 158 -18.71 11.76 -13.70
N SER A 159 -17.97 10.89 -13.03
CA SER A 159 -18.13 9.42 -13.09
C SER A 159 -19.11 8.88 -12.05
N GLY A 160 -19.50 9.67 -11.05
CA GLY A 160 -20.32 9.24 -9.91
C GLY A 160 -21.68 8.68 -10.29
N LYS A 161 -22.27 9.17 -11.38
CA LYS A 161 -23.54 8.66 -11.89
C LYS A 161 -23.46 7.19 -12.28
N GLU A 162 -22.34 6.77 -12.89
CA GLU A 162 -22.12 5.38 -13.27
C GLU A 162 -21.90 4.49 -12.04
N PHE A 163 -21.17 4.98 -11.03
CA PHE A 163 -20.99 4.26 -9.78
C PHE A 163 -22.31 4.09 -9.01
N VAL A 164 -23.16 5.12 -8.97
CA VAL A 164 -24.50 5.01 -8.36
C VAL A 164 -25.37 4.02 -9.13
N ARG A 165 -25.32 4.02 -10.48
CA ARG A 165 -26.03 3.05 -11.31
C ARG A 165 -25.58 1.64 -10.99
N ALA A 166 -24.28 1.37 -11.03
CA ALA A 166 -23.72 0.06 -10.75
C ALA A 166 -24.08 -0.43 -9.33
N ALA A 167 -24.09 0.47 -8.34
CA ALA A 167 -24.52 0.14 -6.98
C ALA A 167 -26.00 -0.26 -6.93
N MET A 168 -26.88 0.48 -7.63
CA MET A 168 -28.33 0.16 -7.68
C MET A 168 -28.59 -1.17 -8.39
N GLU A 169 -27.89 -1.43 -9.50
CA GLU A 169 -27.97 -2.71 -10.23
C GLU A 169 -27.50 -3.86 -9.33
N LYS A 170 -26.43 -3.66 -8.57
CA LYS A 170 -25.92 -4.67 -7.63
C LYS A 170 -26.87 -4.93 -6.45
N MET A 171 -27.54 -3.88 -5.94
CA MET A 171 -28.59 -4.02 -4.94
C MET A 171 -29.78 -4.85 -5.48
N GLU A 172 -30.19 -4.63 -6.73
CA GLU A 172 -31.23 -5.39 -7.39
C GLU A 172 -30.82 -6.87 -7.59
N GLU A 173 -29.58 -7.10 -8.06
CA GLU A 173 -29.02 -8.45 -8.25
C GLU A 173 -28.99 -9.25 -6.94
N ILE A 174 -28.50 -8.66 -5.85
CA ILE A 174 -28.41 -9.30 -4.53
C ILE A 174 -29.79 -9.37 -3.87
N GLY A 175 -30.69 -8.46 -4.23
CA GLY A 175 -32.05 -8.38 -3.68
C GLY A 175 -32.10 -7.77 -2.29
N VAL A 176 -31.21 -6.81 -1.98
CA VAL A 176 -31.21 -6.02 -0.74
C VAL A 176 -30.49 -4.69 -0.96
N GLY A 177 -30.94 -3.66 -0.25
CA GLY A 177 -30.33 -2.33 -0.26
C GLY A 177 -31.14 -1.29 -1.05
N GLN A 178 -31.05 -0.04 -0.59
CA GLN A 178 -31.58 1.14 -1.25
C GLN A 178 -30.64 2.33 -1.04
N VAL A 179 -30.54 3.22 -2.01
CA VAL A 179 -29.83 4.50 -1.84
C VAL A 179 -30.73 5.43 -1.02
N ALA A 180 -30.23 5.93 0.10
CA ALA A 180 -30.94 6.85 0.98
C ALA A 180 -30.47 8.31 0.85
N THR A 181 -29.18 8.53 0.62
CA THR A 181 -28.62 9.87 0.35
C THR A 181 -27.51 9.79 -0.68
N VAL A 182 -27.29 10.90 -1.40
CA VAL A 182 -26.14 11.10 -2.28
C VAL A 182 -25.52 12.45 -1.93
N MET A 183 -24.18 12.50 -1.79
CA MET A 183 -23.47 13.75 -1.47
C MET A 183 -22.01 13.68 -1.90
N GLY A 184 -21.44 14.81 -2.29
CA GLY A 184 -20.03 14.92 -2.64
C GLY A 184 -19.11 14.82 -1.42
N ARG A 185 -17.91 14.27 -1.63
CA ARG A 185 -16.88 14.13 -0.59
C ARG A 185 -16.47 15.45 0.05
N TYR A 186 -16.65 16.56 -0.64
CA TYR A 186 -16.38 17.91 -0.13
C TYR A 186 -17.11 18.21 1.19
N TYR A 187 -18.31 17.66 1.38
CA TYR A 187 -19.12 17.87 2.57
C TYR A 187 -18.86 16.83 3.65
N VAL A 188 -18.82 15.56 3.29
CA VAL A 188 -18.84 14.45 4.26
C VAL A 188 -17.44 13.92 4.58
N MET A 189 -16.44 14.26 3.76
CA MET A 189 -15.06 13.79 3.91
C MET A 189 -14.08 14.96 4.06
N ASP A 190 -14.48 16.00 4.79
CA ASP A 190 -13.58 17.06 5.20
C ASP A 190 -12.49 16.54 6.16
N ARG A 191 -11.34 17.24 6.22
CA ARG A 191 -10.25 16.94 7.15
C ARG A 191 -9.58 18.18 7.72
N ASP A 192 -10.20 19.35 7.45
CA ASP A 192 -9.64 20.67 7.79
C ASP A 192 -10.52 21.41 8.84
N ASN A 193 -11.36 20.62 9.59
CA ASN A 193 -12.29 21.10 10.60
C ASN A 193 -13.32 22.13 10.07
N ARG A 194 -13.70 21.97 8.82
CA ARG A 194 -14.78 22.77 8.20
C ARG A 194 -16.14 22.18 8.61
N TRP A 195 -16.47 22.36 9.88
CA TRP A 195 -17.68 21.83 10.48
C TRP A 195 -18.96 22.31 9.79
N ASP A 196 -18.93 23.48 9.15
CA ASP A 196 -20.03 24.01 8.30
C ASP A 196 -20.37 23.07 7.12
N ARG A 197 -19.39 22.34 6.60
CA ARG A 197 -19.57 21.32 5.55
C ARG A 197 -20.09 20.02 6.13
N VAL A 198 -19.42 19.52 7.16
CA VAL A 198 -19.74 18.25 7.83
C VAL A 198 -21.15 18.29 8.42
N GLN A 199 -21.58 19.43 8.96
CA GLN A 199 -22.93 19.62 9.49
C GLN A 199 -24.00 19.39 8.44
N LYS A 200 -23.81 19.89 7.20
CA LYS A 200 -24.78 19.66 6.12
C LYS A 200 -24.95 18.18 5.79
N ALA A 201 -23.83 17.46 5.73
CA ALA A 201 -23.84 16.00 5.54
C ALA A 201 -24.56 15.30 6.71
N TYR A 202 -24.20 15.63 7.95
CA TYR A 202 -24.83 15.06 9.16
C TYR A 202 -26.35 15.32 9.20
N GLU A 203 -26.79 16.55 8.89
CA GLU A 203 -28.20 16.90 8.86
C GLU A 203 -28.97 16.10 7.78
N ALA A 204 -28.37 15.85 6.62
CA ALA A 204 -29.00 15.00 5.61
C ALA A 204 -29.12 13.55 6.09
N LEU A 205 -28.09 13.03 6.74
CA LEU A 205 -28.04 11.65 7.25
C LEU A 205 -29.01 11.42 8.43
N VAL A 206 -29.15 12.39 9.33
CA VAL A 206 -29.89 12.22 10.60
C VAL A 206 -31.28 12.86 10.59
N LEU A 207 -31.42 14.02 9.94
CA LEU A 207 -32.66 14.80 9.93
C LEU A 207 -33.42 14.66 8.61
N GLY A 208 -32.80 14.10 7.57
CA GLY A 208 -33.35 14.13 6.21
C GLY A 208 -33.44 15.54 5.65
N LYS A 209 -32.53 16.45 6.05
CA LYS A 209 -32.50 17.84 5.65
C LYS A 209 -31.41 18.09 4.62
N GLY A 210 -31.79 18.53 3.44
CA GLY A 210 -30.90 18.79 2.32
C GLY A 210 -31.68 19.01 1.04
N GLU A 211 -31.01 18.95 -0.10
CA GLU A 211 -31.68 18.81 -1.41
C GLU A 211 -32.48 17.52 -1.42
N THR A 212 -33.46 17.39 -2.32
CA THR A 212 -34.28 16.18 -2.41
C THR A 212 -34.34 15.66 -3.84
N ALA A 213 -34.37 14.33 -3.98
CA ALA A 213 -34.54 13.65 -5.26
C ALA A 213 -35.34 12.36 -5.09
N GLU A 214 -35.97 11.89 -6.17
CA GLU A 214 -36.79 10.67 -6.14
C GLU A 214 -35.94 9.39 -6.25
N CYS A 215 -34.70 9.49 -6.75
CA CYS A 215 -33.77 8.37 -6.88
C CYS A 215 -32.30 8.82 -6.85
N GLY A 216 -31.37 7.88 -6.58
CA GLY A 216 -29.94 8.18 -6.54
C GLY A 216 -29.40 8.76 -7.84
N LEU A 217 -29.79 8.21 -9.00
CA LEU A 217 -29.42 8.74 -10.31
C LEU A 217 -30.01 10.14 -10.58
N CYS A 218 -31.24 10.39 -10.09
CA CYS A 218 -31.88 11.69 -10.18
C CYS A 218 -31.10 12.74 -9.39
N ALA A 219 -30.61 12.40 -8.19
CA ALA A 219 -29.83 13.28 -7.34
C ALA A 219 -28.53 13.72 -8.05
N VAL A 220 -27.80 12.78 -8.63
CA VAL A 220 -26.56 13.10 -9.37
C VAL A 220 -26.87 13.95 -10.61
N GLN A 221 -27.91 13.61 -11.38
CA GLN A 221 -28.28 14.37 -12.58
C GLN A 221 -28.68 15.80 -12.24
N GLN A 222 -29.46 16.02 -11.18
CA GLN A 222 -29.84 17.35 -10.71
C GLN A 222 -28.64 18.24 -10.39
N SER A 223 -27.54 17.66 -9.89
CA SER A 223 -26.30 18.36 -9.62
C SER A 223 -25.56 18.69 -10.91
N TYR A 224 -25.44 17.73 -11.83
CA TYR A 224 -24.80 17.94 -13.13
C TYR A 224 -25.54 18.99 -13.98
N ASP A 225 -26.86 19.07 -13.89
CA ASP A 225 -27.67 20.08 -14.58
C ASP A 225 -27.40 21.50 -14.03
N LYS A 226 -26.74 21.62 -12.86
CA LYS A 226 -26.28 22.88 -12.25
C LYS A 226 -24.77 23.10 -12.42
N ASP A 227 -24.10 22.33 -13.28
CA ASP A 227 -22.64 22.32 -13.47
C ASP A 227 -21.84 21.95 -12.19
N GLU A 228 -22.46 21.28 -11.23
CA GLU A 228 -21.80 20.75 -10.03
C GLU A 228 -21.37 19.31 -10.26
N THR A 229 -20.05 19.05 -10.19
CA THR A 229 -19.47 17.70 -10.35
C THR A 229 -19.51 16.90 -9.06
N ASP A 230 -19.13 15.62 -9.13
CA ASP A 230 -19.24 14.63 -8.06
C ASP A 230 -18.75 15.12 -6.71
N GLU A 231 -17.56 15.72 -6.65
CA GLU A 231 -16.96 16.18 -5.41
C GLU A 231 -17.84 17.18 -4.65
N PHE A 232 -18.61 18.00 -5.37
CA PHE A 232 -19.35 19.13 -4.84
C PHE A 232 -20.87 18.92 -4.78
N VAL A 233 -21.36 17.72 -5.09
CA VAL A 233 -22.79 17.39 -4.99
C VAL A 233 -23.31 17.72 -3.59
N LEU A 234 -24.26 18.65 -3.50
CA LEU A 234 -24.90 19.01 -2.23
C LEU A 234 -25.55 17.78 -1.58
N PRO A 235 -25.50 17.67 -0.24
CA PRO A 235 -26.20 16.57 0.44
C PRO A 235 -27.67 16.49 0.03
N THR A 236 -27.99 15.41 -0.71
CA THR A 236 -29.30 15.18 -1.32
C THR A 236 -29.93 13.94 -0.71
N VAL A 237 -31.11 14.10 -0.16
CA VAL A 237 -31.91 13.05 0.48
C VAL A 237 -32.83 12.42 -0.54
N ILE A 238 -32.81 11.10 -0.65
CA ILE A 238 -33.75 10.38 -1.51
C ILE A 238 -35.09 10.27 -0.79
N VAL A 239 -36.16 10.72 -1.47
CA VAL A 239 -37.51 10.76 -0.93
C VAL A 239 -38.45 9.86 -1.71
N LYS A 240 -39.38 9.24 -0.98
CA LYS A 240 -40.50 8.49 -1.53
C LYS A 240 -41.78 9.02 -0.87
N ASP A 241 -42.76 9.41 -1.67
CA ASP A 241 -43.99 10.02 -1.18
C ASP A 241 -43.74 11.23 -0.25
N GLY A 242 -42.74 12.05 -0.59
CA GLY A 242 -42.34 13.24 0.16
C GLY A 242 -41.66 12.99 1.52
N LYS A 243 -41.27 11.74 1.83
CA LYS A 243 -40.56 11.38 3.05
C LYS A 243 -39.19 10.78 2.72
N PRO A 244 -38.15 11.05 3.55
CA PRO A 244 -36.86 10.37 3.40
C PRO A 244 -37.02 8.85 3.35
N VAL A 245 -36.31 8.20 2.42
CA VAL A 245 -36.25 6.71 2.34
C VAL A 245 -35.74 6.14 3.65
N ALA A 246 -34.68 6.74 4.22
CA ALA A 246 -34.19 6.43 5.55
C ALA A 246 -33.42 7.61 6.16
N THR A 247 -33.37 7.65 7.47
CA THR A 247 -32.48 8.50 8.27
C THR A 247 -31.91 7.69 9.42
N VAL A 248 -30.69 8.01 9.83
CA VAL A 248 -30.02 7.34 10.95
C VAL A 248 -30.72 7.68 12.27
N LYS A 249 -31.02 6.66 13.07
CA LYS A 249 -31.77 6.74 14.32
C LYS A 249 -31.05 6.00 15.45
N GLU A 250 -31.46 6.27 16.67
CA GLU A 250 -31.01 5.50 17.82
C GLU A 250 -31.19 3.99 17.61
N LYS A 251 -30.18 3.21 18.01
CA LYS A 251 -30.07 1.74 17.87
C LYS A 251 -29.85 1.22 16.47
N ASP A 252 -29.76 2.06 15.46
CA ASP A 252 -29.34 1.61 14.13
C ASP A 252 -27.86 1.17 14.14
N SER A 253 -27.49 0.41 13.11
CA SER A 253 -26.11 0.08 12.83
C SER A 253 -25.60 0.89 11.66
N VAL A 254 -24.37 1.39 11.79
CA VAL A 254 -23.64 2.06 10.72
C VAL A 254 -22.37 1.29 10.43
N ILE A 255 -22.09 0.97 9.16
CA ILE A 255 -20.80 0.46 8.73
C ILE A 255 -20.21 1.48 7.77
N PHE A 256 -19.07 2.09 8.16
CA PHE A 256 -18.33 3.03 7.33
C PHE A 256 -17.18 2.29 6.65
N TYR A 257 -17.32 2.03 5.34
CA TYR A 257 -16.42 1.16 4.60
C TYR A 257 -15.18 1.85 3.99
N ASN A 258 -14.90 3.10 4.34
CA ASN A 258 -13.61 3.71 4.04
C ASN A 258 -12.52 3.04 4.87
N PHE A 259 -11.43 2.63 4.22
CA PHE A 259 -10.26 2.05 4.92
C PHE A 259 -9.14 3.08 5.18
N ARG A 260 -9.13 4.23 4.48
CA ARG A 260 -8.20 5.32 4.75
C ARG A 260 -8.78 6.29 5.77
N PRO A 261 -8.07 6.57 6.90
CA PRO A 261 -8.65 7.23 8.06
C PRO A 261 -8.78 8.75 7.95
N ASP A 262 -7.89 9.44 7.23
CA ASP A 262 -7.70 10.90 7.31
C ASP A 262 -8.98 11.71 7.07
N ARG A 263 -9.83 11.31 6.13
CA ARG A 263 -11.08 11.97 5.76
C ARG A 263 -12.35 11.30 6.34
N ALA A 264 -12.18 10.25 7.12
CA ALA A 264 -13.30 9.59 7.78
C ALA A 264 -13.50 10.09 9.22
N ARG A 265 -12.51 10.75 9.81
CA ARG A 265 -12.49 11.14 11.23
C ARG A 265 -13.61 12.08 11.61
N GLU A 266 -13.82 13.16 10.88
CA GLU A 266 -14.72 14.25 11.28
C GLU A 266 -16.17 13.82 11.33
N ILE A 267 -16.68 13.18 10.28
CA ILE A 267 -18.05 12.67 10.29
C ILE A 267 -18.24 11.55 11.32
N THR A 268 -17.21 10.70 11.53
CA THR A 268 -17.26 9.67 12.57
C THR A 268 -17.35 10.31 13.97
N ARG A 269 -16.58 11.38 14.25
CA ARG A 269 -16.70 12.13 15.50
C ARG A 269 -18.10 12.70 15.69
N ALA A 270 -18.71 13.24 14.63
CA ALA A 270 -20.06 13.78 14.70
C ALA A 270 -21.10 12.73 15.12
N PHE A 271 -20.88 11.44 14.81
CA PHE A 271 -21.76 10.35 15.23
C PHE A 271 -21.36 9.71 16.56
N CYS A 272 -20.08 9.54 16.81
CA CYS A 272 -19.56 8.68 17.88
C CYS A 272 -19.12 9.44 19.15
N ASP A 273 -18.73 10.71 19.02
CA ASP A 273 -18.26 11.49 20.16
C ASP A 273 -19.44 12.04 20.97
N ASP A 274 -19.57 11.64 22.24
CA ASP A 274 -20.61 12.12 23.13
C ASP A 274 -20.43 13.61 23.48
N LYS A 275 -19.19 14.09 23.51
CA LYS A 275 -18.79 15.48 23.79
C LYS A 275 -18.40 16.25 22.54
N PHE A 276 -19.04 15.96 21.42
CA PHE A 276 -18.75 16.61 20.16
C PHE A 276 -19.07 18.12 20.19
N GLU A 277 -18.09 18.93 19.77
CA GLU A 277 -18.16 20.39 19.81
C GLU A 277 -18.15 21.06 18.41
N GLY A 278 -18.07 20.30 17.32
CA GLY A 278 -17.95 20.85 15.96
C GLY A 278 -19.17 21.64 15.48
N PHE A 279 -20.37 21.16 15.87
CA PHE A 279 -21.66 21.86 15.63
C PHE A 279 -22.74 21.32 16.58
N GLU A 280 -23.84 22.06 16.72
CA GLU A 280 -24.98 21.61 17.54
C GLU A 280 -25.76 20.51 16.80
N ARG A 281 -25.85 19.33 17.43
CA ARG A 281 -26.65 18.20 16.94
C ARG A 281 -28.11 18.37 17.39
N ALA A 282 -29.01 18.62 16.44
CA ALA A 282 -30.42 18.90 16.75
C ALA A 282 -31.13 17.78 17.53
N LYS A 283 -30.70 16.52 17.39
CA LYS A 283 -31.21 15.37 18.19
C LYS A 283 -30.31 15.01 19.37
N GLY A 284 -29.25 15.80 19.63
CA GLY A 284 -28.23 15.42 20.60
C GLY A 284 -27.43 14.19 20.21
N PHE A 285 -26.69 13.63 21.16
CA PHE A 285 -26.04 12.31 21.00
C PHE A 285 -27.06 11.19 21.21
N PHE A 286 -27.02 10.19 20.36
CA PHE A 286 -27.78 8.96 20.51
C PHE A 286 -26.90 7.75 20.16
N PRO A 287 -27.06 6.62 20.87
CA PRO A 287 -26.21 5.47 20.70
C PRO A 287 -26.49 4.73 19.38
N LEU A 288 -25.42 4.36 18.70
CA LEU A 288 -25.40 3.55 17.48
C LEU A 288 -24.48 2.34 17.68
N THR A 289 -24.67 1.29 16.88
CA THR A 289 -23.61 0.33 16.64
C THR A 289 -22.81 0.80 15.43
N PHE A 290 -21.74 1.55 15.69
CA PHE A 290 -20.92 2.15 14.64
C PHE A 290 -19.66 1.32 14.38
N ILE A 291 -19.52 0.81 13.17
CA ILE A 291 -18.37 0.04 12.72
C ILE A 291 -17.54 0.89 11.74
N ALA A 292 -16.32 1.16 12.11
CA ALA A 292 -15.31 1.76 11.23
C ALA A 292 -14.50 0.63 10.57
N PHE A 293 -14.25 0.70 9.28
CA PHE A 293 -13.45 -0.34 8.62
C PHE A 293 -12.05 -0.42 9.24
N THR A 294 -11.39 0.71 9.43
CA THR A 294 -10.07 0.76 10.07
C THR A 294 -10.08 1.67 11.28
N GLU A 295 -8.98 1.72 12.03
CA GLU A 295 -8.83 2.66 13.14
C GLU A 295 -8.66 4.09 12.60
N TYR A 296 -9.73 4.86 12.59
CA TYR A 296 -9.71 6.23 12.11
C TYR A 296 -8.99 7.18 13.07
N ASP A 297 -9.20 6.98 14.37
CA ASP A 297 -8.53 7.70 15.44
C ASP A 297 -8.86 6.99 16.76
N VAL A 298 -7.84 6.63 17.52
CA VAL A 298 -7.98 5.93 18.82
C VAL A 298 -8.75 6.73 19.87
N THR A 299 -8.82 8.06 19.70
CA THR A 299 -9.54 8.95 20.63
C THR A 299 -11.03 9.05 20.35
N ILE A 300 -11.53 8.54 19.22
CA ILE A 300 -12.96 8.52 18.92
C ILE A 300 -13.63 7.40 19.72
N PRO A 301 -14.55 7.71 20.65
CA PRO A 301 -15.27 6.70 21.43
C PRO A 301 -16.39 6.05 20.62
N ASN A 302 -17.08 5.09 21.22
CA ASN A 302 -18.35 4.51 20.73
C ASN A 302 -18.31 3.93 19.30
N LYS A 303 -17.12 3.55 18.81
CA LYS A 303 -16.94 2.82 17.56
C LYS A 303 -16.33 1.44 17.81
N THR A 304 -16.51 0.55 16.87
CA THR A 304 -15.80 -0.74 16.78
C THR A 304 -15.03 -0.77 15.46
N VAL A 305 -13.81 -1.30 15.46
CA VAL A 305 -12.97 -1.41 14.26
C VAL A 305 -13.10 -2.80 13.67
N ALA A 306 -13.34 -2.89 12.36
CA ALA A 306 -13.47 -4.17 11.66
C ALA A 306 -12.11 -4.76 11.27
N PHE A 307 -11.21 -3.94 10.75
CA PHE A 307 -9.90 -4.35 10.26
C PHE A 307 -8.81 -3.61 11.03
N HIS A 308 -8.29 -4.24 12.07
CA HIS A 308 -7.19 -3.69 12.87
C HIS A 308 -5.90 -3.67 12.04
N LYS A 309 -5.04 -2.69 12.33
CA LYS A 309 -3.69 -2.65 11.76
C LYS A 309 -2.95 -3.94 12.15
N VAL A 310 -2.41 -4.63 11.16
CA VAL A 310 -1.57 -5.80 11.40
C VAL A 310 -0.20 -5.30 11.86
N GLU A 311 0.19 -5.64 13.08
CA GLU A 311 1.54 -5.39 13.56
C GLU A 311 2.51 -6.35 12.85
N ILE A 312 3.57 -5.79 12.30
CA ILE A 312 4.61 -6.57 11.63
C ILE A 312 5.67 -6.87 12.67
N THR A 313 5.62 -8.05 13.23
CA THR A 313 6.57 -8.56 14.23
C THR A 313 7.51 -9.60 13.64
N ASN A 314 8.63 -9.84 14.28
CA ASN A 314 9.68 -10.75 13.81
C ASN A 314 10.13 -10.40 12.39
N THR A 315 10.40 -9.09 12.16
CA THR A 315 11.08 -8.63 10.95
C THR A 315 12.50 -9.20 10.90
N PHE A 316 13.13 -9.13 9.74
CA PHE A 316 14.51 -9.60 9.60
C PHE A 316 15.48 -8.90 10.57
N GLY A 317 15.29 -7.56 10.77
CA GLY A 317 16.08 -6.80 11.75
C GLY A 317 15.88 -7.27 13.18
N GLU A 318 14.63 -7.51 13.61
CA GLU A 318 14.32 -8.08 14.93
C GLU A 318 14.85 -9.52 15.09
N PHE A 319 14.74 -10.32 14.02
CA PHE A 319 15.29 -11.68 14.01
C PHE A 319 16.80 -11.68 14.26
N LEU A 320 17.54 -10.81 13.59
CA LEU A 320 18.98 -10.67 13.78
C LEU A 320 19.31 -10.23 15.22
N ALA A 321 18.63 -9.23 15.74
CA ALA A 321 18.78 -8.74 17.11
C ALA A 321 18.50 -9.85 18.15
N ASN A 322 17.38 -10.56 17.99
CA ASN A 322 17.00 -11.67 18.88
C ASN A 322 18.02 -12.84 18.89
N ASN A 323 18.84 -12.96 17.85
CA ASN A 323 19.91 -13.93 17.74
C ASN A 323 21.29 -13.35 18.09
N GLY A 324 21.38 -12.10 18.58
CA GLY A 324 22.61 -11.43 18.98
C GLY A 324 23.55 -11.12 17.82
N LEU A 325 23.04 -11.03 16.59
CA LEU A 325 23.79 -10.74 15.38
C LEU A 325 23.91 -9.23 15.15
N LYS A 326 25.05 -8.79 14.62
CA LYS A 326 25.30 -7.40 14.29
C LYS A 326 24.95 -7.10 12.84
N GLN A 327 24.24 -6.00 12.64
CA GLN A 327 23.77 -5.61 11.32
C GLN A 327 24.11 -4.16 10.99
N LEU A 328 24.34 -3.87 9.71
CA LEU A 328 24.52 -2.52 9.20
C LEU A 328 23.43 -2.22 8.16
N ARG A 329 22.86 -1.02 8.23
CA ARG A 329 22.00 -0.43 7.20
C ARG A 329 22.71 0.73 6.56
N THR A 330 22.78 0.75 5.22
CA THR A 330 23.43 1.85 4.51
C THR A 330 22.69 2.20 3.23
N ALA A 331 22.53 3.48 3.01
CA ALA A 331 21.98 4.08 1.79
C ALA A 331 22.33 5.58 1.77
N GLU A 332 22.10 6.22 0.65
CA GLU A 332 22.07 7.67 0.60
C GLU A 332 20.69 8.22 1.05
N THR A 333 20.62 9.54 1.34
CA THR A 333 19.46 10.20 1.97
C THR A 333 18.11 9.79 1.38
N GLU A 334 17.99 9.71 0.05
CA GLU A 334 16.73 9.41 -0.64
C GLU A 334 16.17 8.02 -0.32
N LYS A 335 17.04 7.08 0.00
CA LYS A 335 16.65 5.68 0.28
C LYS A 335 16.98 5.21 1.71
N TYR A 336 17.41 6.13 2.58
CA TYR A 336 17.75 5.79 3.97
C TYR A 336 16.54 5.24 4.74
N ALA A 337 15.38 5.89 4.65
CA ALA A 337 14.17 5.43 5.31
C ALA A 337 13.73 4.05 4.81
N HIS A 338 14.04 3.70 3.56
CA HIS A 338 13.66 2.40 2.98
C HIS A 338 14.44 1.25 3.61
N VAL A 339 15.74 1.38 3.80
CA VAL A 339 16.57 0.35 4.46
C VAL A 339 16.47 0.36 5.99
N THR A 340 15.81 1.36 6.60
CA THR A 340 15.60 1.49 8.05
C THR A 340 14.13 1.33 8.42
N PHE A 341 13.36 2.41 8.41
CA PHE A 341 11.96 2.45 8.83
C PHE A 341 11.07 1.41 8.14
N PHE A 342 11.06 1.41 6.79
CA PHE A 342 10.20 0.47 6.05
C PHE A 342 10.67 -0.97 6.17
N PHE A 343 11.96 -1.21 6.07
CA PHE A 343 12.55 -2.55 6.23
C PHE A 343 12.33 -3.12 7.65
N ASN A 344 12.25 -2.25 8.66
CA ASN A 344 11.94 -2.61 10.05
C ASN A 344 10.42 -2.66 10.36
N GLY A 345 9.57 -2.77 9.34
CA GLY A 345 8.12 -2.93 9.55
C GLY A 345 7.41 -1.66 10.01
N GLY A 346 7.98 -0.47 9.75
CA GLY A 346 7.44 0.82 10.16
C GLY A 346 7.87 1.26 11.57
N VAL A 347 9.00 0.73 12.05
CA VAL A 347 9.62 1.10 13.34
C VAL A 347 10.87 1.94 13.07
N GLU A 348 10.92 3.16 13.63
CA GLU A 348 12.04 4.09 13.42
C GLU A 348 13.26 3.73 14.28
N GLU A 349 13.05 3.25 15.51
CA GLU A 349 14.10 2.87 16.43
C GLU A 349 14.96 1.74 15.86
N PRO A 350 16.31 1.86 15.90
CA PRO A 350 17.20 0.78 15.52
C PRO A 350 17.00 -0.46 16.39
N ASN A 351 17.09 -1.63 15.78
CA ASN A 351 17.13 -2.88 16.52
C ASN A 351 18.44 -2.99 17.34
N GLU A 352 18.45 -3.83 18.35
CA GLU A 352 19.71 -4.11 19.08
C GLU A 352 20.76 -4.67 18.11
N GLY A 353 21.96 -4.10 18.13
CA GLY A 353 23.04 -4.49 17.21
C GLY A 353 22.91 -3.93 15.78
N GLU A 354 21.97 -3.01 15.53
CA GLU A 354 21.79 -2.32 14.25
C GLU A 354 22.56 -1.00 14.24
N ASP A 355 23.61 -0.95 13.42
CA ASP A 355 24.28 0.31 13.07
C ASP A 355 23.71 0.88 11.76
N ARG A 356 23.78 2.18 11.61
CA ARG A 356 23.28 2.91 10.43
C ARG A 356 24.36 3.83 9.87
N LEU A 357 24.64 3.70 8.58
CA LEU A 357 25.55 4.55 7.83
C LEU A 357 24.76 5.31 6.76
N LEU A 358 24.45 6.57 7.08
CA LEU A 358 23.79 7.47 6.13
C LEU A 358 24.85 8.23 5.33
N VAL A 359 24.71 8.20 3.99
CA VAL A 359 25.46 9.04 3.06
C VAL A 359 24.53 10.12 2.52
N ASN A 360 24.96 11.38 2.55
CA ASN A 360 24.12 12.47 2.05
C ASN A 360 24.02 12.41 0.53
N SER A 361 22.81 12.51 -0.01
CA SER A 361 22.58 12.67 -1.44
C SER A 361 23.09 14.04 -1.93
N PRO A 362 23.52 14.18 -3.19
CA PRO A 362 24.01 15.44 -3.72
C PRO A 362 22.91 16.49 -3.76
N LYS A 363 23.28 17.75 -3.47
CA LYS A 363 22.35 18.89 -3.47
C LYS A 363 22.18 19.46 -4.87
N VAL A 364 21.55 18.71 -5.76
CA VAL A 364 21.21 19.14 -7.13
C VAL A 364 19.70 19.31 -7.27
N ALA A 365 19.25 20.04 -8.27
CA ALA A 365 17.81 20.25 -8.50
C ALA A 365 17.11 18.96 -8.93
N THR A 366 17.74 18.21 -9.83
CA THR A 366 17.30 16.89 -10.31
C THR A 366 18.52 16.00 -10.52
N TYR A 367 18.37 14.69 -10.35
CA TYR A 367 19.52 13.77 -10.33
C TYR A 367 20.09 13.43 -11.72
N ASP A 368 19.45 13.83 -12.80
CA ASP A 368 20.05 13.80 -14.13
C ASP A 368 21.28 14.73 -14.26
N LEU A 369 21.39 15.75 -13.39
CA LEU A 369 22.55 16.64 -13.35
C LEU A 369 23.77 16.00 -12.67
N GLN A 370 23.57 14.95 -11.87
CA GLN A 370 24.63 14.16 -11.21
C GLN A 370 24.18 12.70 -11.08
N PRO A 371 24.21 11.92 -12.19
CA PRO A 371 23.62 10.57 -12.22
C PRO A 371 24.30 9.55 -11.29
N GLU A 372 25.61 9.70 -11.02
CA GLU A 372 26.31 8.89 -10.04
C GLU A 372 25.83 9.10 -8.62
N MET A 373 25.12 10.21 -8.37
CA MET A 373 24.61 10.59 -7.03
C MET A 373 25.70 10.42 -5.97
N SER A 374 25.45 9.65 -4.92
CA SER A 374 26.46 9.32 -3.90
C SER A 374 26.84 7.83 -3.90
N ALA A 375 26.62 7.13 -5.02
CA ALA A 375 26.86 5.68 -5.12
C ALA A 375 28.30 5.29 -4.73
N TYR A 376 29.30 6.04 -5.17
CA TYR A 376 30.69 5.74 -4.87
C TYR A 376 31.00 5.85 -3.37
N GLN A 377 30.43 6.87 -2.67
CA GLN A 377 30.60 7.03 -1.23
C GLN A 377 29.87 5.93 -0.44
N VAL A 378 28.69 5.53 -0.89
CA VAL A 378 27.98 4.36 -0.32
C VAL A 378 28.82 3.10 -0.53
N CYS A 379 29.35 2.89 -1.73
CA CYS A 379 30.19 1.76 -2.08
C CYS A 379 31.47 1.70 -1.20
N ASP A 380 32.18 2.81 -1.06
CA ASP A 380 33.40 2.85 -0.25
C ASP A 380 33.12 2.52 1.22
N GLY A 381 32.08 3.09 1.82
CA GLY A 381 31.65 2.77 3.18
C GLY A 381 31.21 1.31 3.35
N LEU A 382 30.53 0.76 2.34
CA LEU A 382 30.12 -0.64 2.31
C LEU A 382 31.33 -1.60 2.24
N VAL A 383 32.30 -1.33 1.36
CA VAL A 383 33.54 -2.12 1.24
C VAL A 383 34.33 -2.09 2.54
N GLU A 384 34.44 -0.90 3.21
CA GLU A 384 35.07 -0.78 4.52
C GLU A 384 34.35 -1.62 5.57
N ALA A 385 33.00 -1.57 5.59
CA ALA A 385 32.19 -2.35 6.52
C ALA A 385 32.36 -3.87 6.31
N ILE A 386 32.38 -4.35 5.06
CA ILE A 386 32.63 -5.76 4.74
C ILE A 386 34.00 -6.19 5.26
N ARG A 387 35.06 -5.41 5.01
CA ARG A 387 36.42 -5.71 5.43
C ARG A 387 36.66 -5.59 6.94
N SER A 388 35.78 -4.90 7.65
CA SER A 388 35.91 -4.65 9.10
C SER A 388 35.70 -5.89 9.97
N ASP A 389 35.11 -6.95 9.44
CA ASP A 389 34.67 -8.16 10.17
C ASP A 389 33.76 -7.87 11.38
N LYS A 390 33.09 -6.69 11.38
CA LYS A 390 32.23 -6.23 12.46
C LYS A 390 30.82 -6.78 12.37
N TYR A 391 30.29 -6.91 11.15
CA TYR A 391 28.89 -7.19 10.89
C TYR A 391 28.67 -8.61 10.40
N ASP A 392 27.58 -9.23 10.88
CA ASP A 392 27.10 -10.51 10.38
C ASP A 392 26.23 -10.32 9.13
N VAL A 393 25.48 -9.23 9.09
CA VAL A 393 24.60 -8.87 7.96
C VAL A 393 24.77 -7.39 7.60
N ILE A 394 24.79 -7.09 6.30
CA ILE A 394 24.79 -5.73 5.79
C ILE A 394 23.68 -5.59 4.76
N ILE A 395 22.86 -4.55 4.87
CA ILE A 395 21.80 -4.22 3.93
C ILE A 395 22.11 -2.86 3.31
N VAL A 396 22.23 -2.83 1.99
CA VAL A 396 22.54 -1.63 1.22
C VAL A 396 21.52 -1.39 0.12
N ASN A 397 21.21 -0.11 -0.11
CA ASN A 397 20.42 0.34 -1.25
C ASN A 397 21.23 1.33 -2.09
N PHE A 398 21.28 1.09 -3.41
CA PHE A 398 21.78 2.04 -4.40
C PHE A 398 20.58 2.70 -5.09
N ALA A 399 20.42 4.00 -4.85
CA ALA A 399 19.24 4.78 -5.24
C ALA A 399 19.19 5.15 -6.73
N ASN A 400 20.32 5.06 -7.43
CA ASN A 400 20.53 5.70 -8.73
C ASN A 400 19.55 5.27 -9.81
N PRO A 401 19.26 3.96 -10.04
CA PRO A 401 18.39 3.56 -11.14
C PRO A 401 16.98 4.15 -11.01
N ASP A 402 16.46 4.21 -9.78
CA ASP A 402 15.15 4.79 -9.51
C ASP A 402 15.15 6.31 -9.59
N MET A 403 16.01 6.96 -8.81
CA MET A 403 16.00 8.42 -8.66
C MET A 403 16.34 9.14 -9.98
N VAL A 404 17.27 8.61 -10.76
CA VAL A 404 17.61 9.16 -12.09
C VAL A 404 16.56 8.76 -13.11
N GLY A 405 16.02 7.53 -13.02
CA GLY A 405 14.93 7.05 -13.87
C GLY A 405 13.70 7.95 -13.83
N HIS A 406 13.33 8.45 -12.65
CA HIS A 406 12.23 9.39 -12.46
C HIS A 406 12.38 10.71 -13.23
N THR A 407 13.60 11.07 -13.66
CA THR A 407 13.81 12.28 -14.47
C THR A 407 13.40 12.09 -15.94
N GLY A 408 13.29 10.86 -16.41
CA GLY A 408 13.02 10.52 -17.80
C GLY A 408 14.15 10.85 -18.77
N VAL A 409 15.34 11.20 -18.26
CA VAL A 409 16.53 11.54 -19.07
C VAL A 409 17.37 10.28 -19.30
N GLU A 410 17.16 9.63 -20.45
CA GLU A 410 17.75 8.32 -20.78
C GLU A 410 19.28 8.29 -20.67
N GLU A 411 19.99 9.31 -21.21
CA GLU A 411 21.46 9.40 -21.15
C GLU A 411 21.97 9.48 -19.71
N ALA A 412 21.23 10.14 -18.81
CA ALA A 412 21.57 10.24 -17.41
C ALA A 412 21.31 8.90 -16.68
N ALA A 413 20.20 8.26 -16.98
CA ALA A 413 19.87 6.95 -16.41
C ALA A 413 20.90 5.89 -16.83
N ILE A 414 21.39 5.90 -18.08
CA ILE A 414 22.48 5.02 -18.54
C ILE A 414 23.74 5.23 -17.68
N LYS A 415 24.14 6.49 -17.44
CA LYS A 415 25.31 6.79 -16.58
C LYS A 415 25.10 6.35 -15.13
N ALA A 416 23.88 6.47 -14.62
CA ALA A 416 23.52 5.99 -13.29
C ALA A 416 23.69 4.47 -13.18
N ILE A 417 23.20 3.73 -14.16
CA ILE A 417 23.35 2.27 -14.25
C ILE A 417 24.83 1.86 -14.34
N GLU A 418 25.63 2.53 -15.17
CA GLU A 418 27.07 2.26 -15.31
C GLU A 418 27.84 2.50 -13.99
N ALA A 419 27.52 3.60 -13.27
CA ALA A 419 28.12 3.89 -11.96
C ALA A 419 27.77 2.83 -10.90
N VAL A 420 26.53 2.34 -10.93
CA VAL A 420 26.09 1.26 -10.02
C VAL A 420 26.81 -0.06 -10.38
N ASP A 421 26.94 -0.39 -11.66
CA ASP A 421 27.68 -1.59 -12.10
C ASP A 421 29.14 -1.61 -11.60
N GLU A 422 29.84 -0.48 -11.67
CA GLU A 422 31.19 -0.33 -11.10
C GLU A 422 31.20 -0.58 -9.57
N CYS A 423 30.20 -0.05 -8.85
CA CYS A 423 30.07 -0.24 -7.41
C CYS A 423 29.80 -1.71 -7.07
N VAL A 424 28.89 -2.37 -7.81
CA VAL A 424 28.62 -3.82 -7.66
C VAL A 424 29.91 -4.61 -7.79
N GLY A 425 30.75 -4.30 -8.79
CA GLY A 425 32.04 -4.97 -9.00
C GLY A 425 32.96 -4.88 -7.78
N LYS A 426 33.15 -3.67 -7.22
CA LYS A 426 33.98 -3.45 -6.02
C LYS A 426 33.46 -4.22 -4.82
N VAL A 427 32.13 -4.27 -4.64
CA VAL A 427 31.51 -4.98 -3.52
C VAL A 427 31.65 -6.49 -3.68
N VAL A 428 31.45 -7.01 -4.89
CA VAL A 428 31.66 -8.45 -5.20
C VAL A 428 33.10 -8.88 -4.90
N ASP A 429 34.09 -8.05 -5.24
CA ASP A 429 35.48 -8.34 -4.92
C ASP A 429 35.73 -8.36 -3.41
N ALA A 430 35.18 -7.36 -2.67
CA ALA A 430 35.32 -7.31 -1.21
C ALA A 430 34.62 -8.52 -0.53
N ILE A 431 33.46 -8.96 -1.00
CA ILE A 431 32.76 -10.15 -0.51
C ILE A 431 33.59 -11.41 -0.72
N LYS A 432 34.21 -11.57 -1.89
CA LYS A 432 35.09 -12.71 -2.17
C LYS A 432 36.36 -12.69 -1.31
N GLU A 433 36.97 -11.51 -1.10
CA GLU A 433 38.13 -11.34 -0.22
C GLU A 433 37.80 -11.73 1.25
N ALA A 434 36.61 -11.39 1.72
CA ALA A 434 36.14 -11.67 3.07
C ALA A 434 35.56 -13.09 3.26
N ASP A 435 35.53 -13.93 2.23
CA ASP A 435 34.78 -15.20 2.18
C ASP A 435 33.31 -15.04 2.60
N GLY A 436 32.72 -13.89 2.25
CA GLY A 436 31.34 -13.54 2.49
C GLY A 436 30.39 -14.09 1.42
N GLN A 437 29.10 -13.83 1.57
CA GLN A 437 28.06 -14.22 0.64
C GLN A 437 27.11 -13.04 0.38
N MET A 438 26.48 -12.97 -0.79
CA MET A 438 25.65 -11.84 -1.15
C MET A 438 24.42 -12.26 -1.95
N PHE A 439 23.30 -11.58 -1.70
CA PHE A 439 22.09 -11.64 -2.51
C PHE A 439 21.85 -10.26 -3.14
N ILE A 440 21.76 -10.18 -4.46
CA ILE A 440 21.44 -8.95 -5.19
C ILE A 440 20.01 -9.01 -5.64
N CYS A 441 19.26 -7.93 -5.44
CA CYS A 441 17.89 -7.76 -5.93
C CYS A 441 17.60 -6.31 -6.32
N ALA A 442 16.42 -6.06 -6.83
CA ALA A 442 15.78 -4.74 -6.85
C ALA A 442 14.41 -4.82 -6.18
N ASP A 443 13.87 -3.70 -5.80
CA ASP A 443 12.60 -3.60 -5.08
C ASP A 443 11.41 -3.32 -6.01
N HIS A 444 11.65 -2.78 -7.19
CA HIS A 444 10.72 -2.58 -8.32
C HIS A 444 11.50 -2.23 -9.59
N GLY A 445 10.83 -2.09 -10.72
CA GLY A 445 11.40 -1.58 -11.96
C GLY A 445 11.15 -0.08 -12.15
N ASN A 446 12.07 0.59 -12.86
CA ASN A 446 12.00 1.98 -13.29
C ASN A 446 12.92 2.22 -14.49
N ALA A 447 14.25 2.08 -14.30
CA ALA A 447 15.27 2.45 -15.28
C ALA A 447 15.26 1.59 -16.57
N GLU A 448 14.64 0.43 -16.56
CA GLU A 448 14.51 -0.46 -17.71
C GLU A 448 13.39 -0.03 -18.67
N GLN A 449 12.63 1.02 -18.34
CA GLN A 449 11.60 1.57 -19.22
C GLN A 449 11.40 3.06 -18.98
N LEU A 450 12.05 3.90 -19.76
CA LEU A 450 12.00 5.37 -19.68
C LEU A 450 11.14 6.00 -20.80
N ILE A 451 10.49 5.18 -21.59
CA ILE A 451 9.58 5.60 -22.66
C ILE A 451 8.27 4.82 -22.59
N ASP A 452 7.18 5.52 -22.78
CA ASP A 452 5.89 4.88 -23.04
C ASP A 452 5.88 4.36 -24.48
N TYR A 453 5.75 3.05 -24.67
CA TYR A 453 5.90 2.41 -25.98
C TYR A 453 4.77 2.75 -26.95
N ASP A 454 3.61 3.14 -26.46
CA ASP A 454 2.44 3.50 -27.28
C ASP A 454 2.47 4.98 -27.68
N THR A 455 2.71 5.86 -26.72
CA THR A 455 2.68 7.32 -26.93
C THR A 455 4.03 7.90 -27.33
N LYS A 456 5.12 7.16 -27.12
CA LYS A 456 6.52 7.60 -27.33
C LYS A 456 6.92 8.82 -26.47
N GLN A 457 6.17 9.09 -25.41
CA GLN A 457 6.50 10.12 -24.44
C GLN A 457 7.44 9.58 -23.36
N PRO A 458 8.20 10.44 -22.65
CA PRO A 458 8.96 10.02 -21.48
C PRO A 458 8.06 9.31 -20.46
N PHE A 459 8.53 8.18 -19.96
CA PHE A 459 7.86 7.41 -18.91
C PHE A 459 8.71 7.50 -17.64
N THR A 460 8.18 8.09 -16.60
CA THR A 460 8.89 8.41 -15.35
C THR A 460 8.32 7.69 -14.13
N ALA A 461 7.33 6.83 -14.34
CA ALA A 461 6.73 6.02 -13.29
C ALA A 461 7.48 4.68 -13.14
N HIS A 462 7.19 3.98 -12.04
CA HIS A 462 7.65 2.59 -11.88
C HIS A 462 6.96 1.67 -12.88
N THR A 463 7.52 0.48 -13.05
CA THR A 463 6.99 -0.54 -13.96
C THR A 463 6.47 -1.76 -13.21
N ILE A 464 5.78 -2.65 -13.93
CA ILE A 464 5.41 -3.98 -13.44
C ILE A 464 6.40 -5.06 -13.88
N ASN A 465 7.52 -4.67 -14.50
CA ASN A 465 8.52 -5.60 -14.98
C ASN A 465 9.17 -6.37 -13.81
N PRO A 466 9.63 -7.60 -14.04
CA PRO A 466 10.35 -8.37 -13.02
C PRO A 466 11.70 -7.72 -12.67
N VAL A 467 12.24 -8.12 -11.52
CA VAL A 467 13.53 -7.65 -11.01
C VAL A 467 14.56 -8.80 -10.95
N PRO A 468 15.87 -8.51 -10.95
CA PRO A 468 16.88 -9.55 -10.81
C PRO A 468 16.95 -10.08 -9.39
N PHE A 469 17.11 -11.41 -9.24
CA PHE A 469 17.51 -12.11 -8.03
C PHE A 469 18.77 -12.91 -8.34
N ILE A 470 19.90 -12.56 -7.71
CA ILE A 470 21.21 -13.13 -7.99
C ILE A 470 21.89 -13.57 -6.69
N LEU A 471 22.35 -14.82 -6.66
CA LEU A 471 23.09 -15.38 -5.53
C LEU A 471 24.59 -15.38 -5.82
N VAL A 472 25.36 -14.66 -5.01
CA VAL A 472 26.79 -14.43 -5.26
C VAL A 472 27.64 -15.06 -4.16
N ASN A 473 28.69 -15.79 -4.55
CA ASN A 473 29.67 -16.42 -3.65
C ASN A 473 29.03 -17.29 -2.57
N TYR A 474 28.07 -18.13 -2.97
CA TYR A 474 27.41 -19.12 -2.13
C TYR A 474 27.86 -20.55 -2.52
N ASP A 475 27.35 -21.55 -1.83
CA ASP A 475 27.63 -22.96 -2.09
C ASP A 475 27.18 -23.36 -3.51
N GLU A 476 28.10 -23.93 -4.30
CA GLU A 476 27.88 -24.32 -5.71
C GLU A 476 26.81 -25.42 -5.90
N ASP A 477 26.49 -26.16 -4.85
CA ASP A 477 25.42 -27.15 -4.85
C ASP A 477 24.01 -26.52 -4.87
N TYR A 478 23.92 -25.19 -4.77
CA TYR A 478 22.65 -24.47 -4.76
C TYR A 478 22.43 -23.64 -6.03
N THR A 479 21.16 -23.48 -6.35
CA THR A 479 20.65 -22.56 -7.34
C THR A 479 19.44 -21.82 -6.76
N LEU A 480 18.76 -20.98 -7.54
CA LEU A 480 17.53 -20.30 -7.14
C LEU A 480 16.31 -20.94 -7.79
N ARG A 481 15.19 -21.00 -7.08
CA ARG A 481 13.89 -21.39 -7.63
C ARG A 481 13.23 -20.22 -8.36
N GLU A 482 12.51 -20.52 -9.42
CA GLU A 482 11.68 -19.56 -10.15
C GLU A 482 10.42 -19.16 -9.37
N GLY A 483 9.79 -18.07 -9.80
CA GLY A 483 8.48 -17.62 -9.29
C GLY A 483 8.51 -16.99 -7.91
N GLY A 484 9.68 -16.57 -7.43
CA GLY A 484 9.82 -15.89 -6.16
C GLY A 484 9.39 -14.42 -6.18
N CYS A 485 9.20 -13.86 -4.99
CA CYS A 485 8.87 -12.45 -4.78
C CYS A 485 9.72 -11.83 -3.66
N LEU A 486 9.54 -10.54 -3.41
CA LEU A 486 10.34 -9.80 -2.42
C LEU A 486 10.18 -10.35 -0.98
N ALA A 487 9.04 -10.92 -0.65
CA ALA A 487 8.79 -11.56 0.65
C ALA A 487 9.65 -12.80 0.91
N ASP A 488 10.24 -13.38 -0.13
CA ASP A 488 11.08 -14.58 -0.05
C ASP A 488 12.55 -14.24 0.30
N ILE A 489 12.93 -12.96 0.27
CA ILE A 489 14.33 -12.53 0.43
C ILE A 489 14.81 -12.77 1.87
N ALA A 490 14.11 -12.29 2.91
CA ALA A 490 14.53 -12.55 4.29
C ALA A 490 14.62 -14.05 4.62
N PRO A 491 13.63 -14.90 4.28
CA PRO A 491 13.77 -16.35 4.38
C PRO A 491 15.01 -16.91 3.70
N THR A 492 15.35 -16.40 2.51
CA THR A 492 16.55 -16.80 1.77
C THR A 492 17.84 -16.45 2.52
N LEU A 493 17.93 -15.19 3.00
CA LEU A 493 19.10 -14.74 3.78
C LEU A 493 19.27 -15.54 5.07
N ILE A 494 18.17 -15.87 5.76
CA ILE A 494 18.17 -16.69 6.98
C ILE A 494 18.70 -18.09 6.68
N GLU A 495 18.26 -18.71 5.59
CA GLU A 495 18.78 -20.03 5.17
C GLU A 495 20.24 -19.95 4.73
N MET A 496 20.67 -18.89 4.01
CA MET A 496 22.08 -18.65 3.66
C MET A 496 22.98 -18.60 4.90
N MET A 497 22.46 -18.10 6.02
CA MET A 497 23.18 -18.08 7.31
C MET A 497 23.10 -19.40 8.06
N GLY A 498 22.40 -20.42 7.55
CA GLY A 498 22.21 -21.71 8.19
C GLY A 498 21.26 -21.65 9.40
N MET A 499 20.34 -20.68 9.44
CA MET A 499 19.41 -20.44 10.53
C MET A 499 17.98 -20.87 10.13
N THR A 500 17.09 -20.95 11.11
CA THR A 500 15.68 -21.31 10.90
C THR A 500 14.83 -20.06 10.92
N GLN A 501 14.02 -19.85 9.88
CA GLN A 501 13.11 -18.69 9.79
C GLN A 501 12.02 -18.76 10.87
N PRO A 502 11.59 -17.61 11.42
CA PRO A 502 10.48 -17.55 12.36
C PRO A 502 9.14 -17.83 11.65
N LYS A 503 8.17 -18.34 12.41
CA LYS A 503 6.84 -18.72 11.88
C LYS A 503 6.03 -17.55 11.29
N GLU A 504 6.32 -16.35 11.73
CA GLU A 504 5.69 -15.12 11.24
C GLU A 504 6.10 -14.77 9.80
N MET A 505 7.28 -15.22 9.37
CA MET A 505 7.70 -15.09 7.98
C MET A 505 7.06 -16.21 7.16
N THR A 506 6.14 -15.85 6.27
CA THR A 506 5.43 -16.82 5.41
C THR A 506 6.05 -16.94 4.02
N GLY A 507 7.03 -16.10 3.70
CA GLY A 507 7.86 -16.24 2.50
C GLY A 507 8.63 -17.55 2.50
N GLN A 508 9.06 -17.98 1.34
CA GLN A 508 9.78 -19.25 1.17
C GLN A 508 11.17 -18.98 0.61
N SER A 509 12.18 -19.59 1.20
CA SER A 509 13.54 -19.46 0.66
C SER A 509 13.60 -19.76 -0.83
N LEU A 510 14.39 -18.96 -1.54
CA LEU A 510 14.67 -19.12 -2.97
C LEU A 510 15.75 -20.18 -3.24
N LEU A 511 16.49 -20.60 -2.21
CA LEU A 511 17.54 -21.60 -2.35
C LEU A 511 16.95 -22.96 -2.75
N LYS A 512 17.59 -23.57 -3.77
CA LYS A 512 17.23 -24.89 -4.27
C LYS A 512 18.51 -25.69 -4.50
N LYS A 513 18.61 -26.88 -3.94
CA LYS A 513 19.70 -27.82 -4.29
C LYS A 513 19.59 -28.21 -5.77
N ARG A 514 20.74 -28.24 -6.44
CA ARG A 514 20.87 -28.70 -7.83
C ARG A 514 20.61 -30.19 -7.96
#